data_866d77045a4402419449178fde6a56d3
#
_entry.id   866d77045a4402419449178fde6a56d3
#
_cell.length_a   1.000
_cell.length_b   1.000
_cell.length_c   1.000
_cell.angle_alpha   90.00
_cell.angle_beta   90.00
_cell.angle_gamma   90.00
#
_symmetry.space_group_name_H-M   'P 1'
#
loop_
_entity.id
_entity.type
_entity.pdbx_description
1 polymer ?
#
loop_
_entity_poly.entity_id
_entity_poly.type
_entity_poly.pdbx_seq_one_letter_code
_entity_poly.pdbx_strand_id
1 'polypeptide(L)'
;MAQTSGGRGTSLEAFRDASMEFDHVYDLLAKSSGLSYPEFWSLVLIRDGVMTQREISDQLSIGPQTLNSAFKLLVKKGFIRLEPFENDQRSKRALLTPQGERCLTERILPALRLEEQAWLSLTEEEQATLPRITHKFSTALRRALDGRDN
;
A
#
# COMPACT_ATOMS: atom_id res chain seq x y z
N MET A 1 30.00 16.08 -30.53
CA MET A 1 28.77 15.63 -29.88
C MET A 1 29.00 14.27 -29.25
N ALA A 2 29.34 14.23 -28.00
CA ALA A 2 29.55 12.99 -27.26
C ALA A 2 28.17 12.48 -26.78
N GLN A 3 27.68 11.40 -27.41
CA GLN A 3 26.59 10.61 -26.87
C GLN A 3 27.15 9.86 -25.66
N THR A 4 26.87 10.36 -24.47
CA THR A 4 27.03 9.59 -23.24
C THR A 4 25.98 8.49 -23.25
N SER A 5 26.38 7.31 -23.65
CA SER A 5 25.68 6.05 -23.41
C SER A 5 25.74 5.75 -21.91
N GLY A 6 24.98 6.50 -21.12
CA GLY A 6 24.69 6.19 -19.73
C GLY A 6 23.82 4.93 -19.73
N GLY A 7 24.32 3.87 -19.09
CA GLY A 7 23.65 2.58 -19.03
C GLY A 7 22.18 2.73 -18.60
N ARG A 8 21.28 2.04 -19.30
CA ARG A 8 19.82 2.07 -19.10
C ARG A 8 19.38 1.80 -17.66
N GLY A 9 20.27 1.32 -16.79
CA GLY A 9 19.96 0.95 -15.39
C GLY A 9 20.10 2.07 -14.36
N THR A 10 20.62 3.28 -14.69
CA THR A 10 20.89 4.35 -13.72
C THR A 10 20.18 5.66 -14.02
N SER A 11 19.27 5.70 -15.00
CA SER A 11 18.51 6.89 -15.37
C SER A 11 17.25 7.05 -14.54
N LEU A 12 16.78 8.28 -14.41
CA LEU A 12 15.48 8.57 -13.80
C LEU A 12 14.34 7.88 -14.58
N GLU A 13 14.47 7.74 -15.88
CA GLU A 13 13.51 7.03 -16.74
C GLU A 13 13.44 5.55 -16.36
N ALA A 14 14.58 4.87 -16.24
CA ALA A 14 14.63 3.47 -15.81
C ALA A 14 14.04 3.28 -14.41
N PHE A 15 14.25 4.24 -13.51
CA PHE A 15 13.61 4.20 -12.18
C PHE A 15 12.09 4.35 -12.28
N ARG A 16 11.58 5.26 -13.12
CA ARG A 16 10.12 5.41 -13.31
C ARG A 16 9.49 4.14 -13.87
N ASP A 17 10.13 3.51 -14.86
CA ASP A 17 9.65 2.26 -15.43
C ASP A 17 9.59 1.14 -14.37
N ALA A 18 10.66 0.98 -13.59
CA ALA A 18 10.71 0.01 -12.50
C ALA A 18 9.66 0.30 -11.41
N SER A 19 9.42 1.57 -11.10
CA SER A 19 8.39 1.98 -10.13
C SER A 19 6.97 1.66 -10.61
N MET A 20 6.67 1.92 -11.88
CA MET A 20 5.37 1.58 -12.46
C MET A 20 5.16 0.07 -12.54
N GLU A 21 6.18 -0.69 -12.88
CA GLU A 21 6.14 -2.16 -12.84
C GLU A 21 5.88 -2.67 -11.43
N PHE A 22 6.56 -2.10 -10.44
CA PHE A 22 6.39 -2.45 -9.03
C PHE A 22 4.95 -2.19 -8.54
N ASP A 23 4.38 -1.02 -8.85
CA ASP A 23 3.00 -0.70 -8.53
C ASP A 23 2.01 -1.68 -9.18
N HIS A 24 2.26 -2.04 -10.44
CA HIS A 24 1.44 -3.01 -11.15
C HIS A 24 1.48 -4.41 -10.50
N VAL A 25 2.65 -4.85 -10.07
CA VAL A 25 2.80 -6.17 -9.40
C VAL A 25 2.06 -6.18 -8.06
N TYR A 26 2.08 -5.08 -7.31
CA TYR A 26 1.28 -4.97 -6.08
C TYR A 26 -0.24 -4.98 -6.33
N ASP A 27 -0.69 -4.40 -7.44
CA ASP A 27 -2.09 -4.53 -7.87
C ASP A 27 -2.45 -5.99 -8.22
N LEU A 28 -1.55 -6.69 -8.91
CA LEU A 28 -1.72 -8.12 -9.19
C LEU A 28 -1.73 -8.98 -7.91
N LEU A 29 -0.89 -8.63 -6.92
CA LEU A 29 -0.86 -9.30 -5.62
C LEU A 29 -2.24 -9.21 -4.93
N ALA A 30 -2.82 -8.02 -4.87
CA ALA A 30 -4.16 -7.82 -4.31
C ALA A 30 -5.22 -8.61 -5.10
N LYS A 31 -5.19 -8.54 -6.42
CA LYS A 31 -6.12 -9.26 -7.31
C LYS A 31 -6.02 -10.77 -7.17
N SER A 32 -4.85 -11.33 -6.86
CA SER A 32 -4.69 -12.76 -6.60
C SER A 32 -5.52 -13.25 -5.40
N SER A 33 -5.88 -12.35 -4.50
CA SER A 33 -6.77 -12.61 -3.36
C SER A 33 -8.26 -12.33 -3.66
N GLY A 34 -8.59 -11.96 -4.91
CA GLY A 34 -9.94 -11.56 -5.31
C GLY A 34 -10.37 -10.18 -4.77
N LEU A 35 -9.40 -9.33 -4.44
CA LEU A 35 -9.59 -7.99 -3.86
C LEU A 35 -8.92 -6.93 -4.73
N SER A 36 -9.43 -5.70 -4.67
CA SER A 36 -8.71 -4.55 -5.17
C SER A 36 -7.56 -4.16 -4.23
N TYR A 37 -6.60 -3.40 -4.72
CA TYR A 37 -5.49 -2.88 -3.90
C TYR A 37 -5.98 -2.15 -2.63
N PRO A 38 -6.94 -1.22 -2.68
CA PRO A 38 -7.46 -0.58 -1.47
C PRO A 38 -8.16 -1.54 -0.50
N GLU A 39 -8.90 -2.52 -1.00
CA GLU A 39 -9.55 -3.53 -0.15
C GLU A 39 -8.53 -4.41 0.57
N PHE A 40 -7.55 -4.92 -0.18
CA PHE A 40 -6.49 -5.79 0.34
C PHE A 40 -5.71 -5.13 1.47
N TRP A 41 -5.14 -3.96 1.19
CA TRP A 41 -4.32 -3.25 2.17
C TRP A 41 -5.12 -2.67 3.33
N SER A 42 -6.39 -2.32 3.11
CA SER A 42 -7.27 -1.93 4.24
C SER A 42 -7.44 -3.07 5.23
N LEU A 43 -7.68 -4.29 4.76
CA LEU A 43 -7.82 -5.44 5.66
C LEU A 43 -6.51 -5.75 6.41
N VAL A 44 -5.37 -5.63 5.74
CA VAL A 44 -4.04 -5.80 6.37
C VAL A 44 -3.84 -4.76 7.48
N LEU A 45 -4.10 -3.48 7.18
CA LEU A 45 -3.92 -2.39 8.15
C LEU A 45 -4.90 -2.48 9.33
N ILE A 46 -6.15 -2.87 9.08
CA ILE A 46 -7.13 -3.10 10.16
C ILE A 46 -6.68 -4.24 11.08
N ARG A 47 -6.17 -5.34 10.52
CA ARG A 47 -5.55 -6.42 11.30
C ARG A 47 -4.41 -5.89 12.17
N ASP A 48 -3.59 -5.00 11.63
CA ASP A 48 -2.41 -4.45 12.30
C ASP A 48 -2.76 -3.31 13.30
N GLY A 49 -4.05 -3.04 13.49
CA GLY A 49 -4.55 -2.10 14.51
C GLY A 49 -4.84 -0.69 14.02
N VAL A 50 -4.74 -0.42 12.72
CA VAL A 50 -5.18 0.85 12.14
C VAL A 50 -6.70 0.87 12.05
N MET A 51 -7.34 1.81 12.73
CA MET A 51 -8.78 1.70 12.98
C MET A 51 -9.65 2.58 12.10
N THR A 52 -9.14 3.74 11.65
CA THR A 52 -9.98 4.71 10.95
C THR A 52 -9.73 4.73 9.46
N GLN A 53 -10.79 5.01 8.70
CA GLN A 53 -10.68 5.21 7.25
C GLN A 53 -9.69 6.32 6.90
N ARG A 54 -9.61 7.39 7.71
CA ARG A 54 -8.67 8.49 7.51
C ARG A 54 -7.21 8.03 7.65
N GLU A 55 -6.89 7.30 8.72
CA GLU A 55 -5.53 6.78 8.94
C GLU A 55 -5.11 5.85 7.79
N ILE A 56 -6.02 5.00 7.32
CA ILE A 56 -5.77 4.10 6.20
C ILE A 56 -5.56 4.89 4.89
N SER A 57 -6.38 5.90 4.64
CA SER A 57 -6.23 6.82 3.50
C SER A 57 -4.85 7.48 3.49
N ASP A 58 -4.43 7.98 4.64
CA ASP A 58 -3.14 8.65 4.80
C ASP A 58 -1.97 7.66 4.60
N GLN A 59 -2.03 6.47 5.20
CA GLN A 59 -0.97 5.45 5.08
C GLN A 59 -0.84 4.90 3.66
N LEU A 60 -1.96 4.65 2.99
CA LEU A 60 -1.96 4.14 1.62
C LEU A 60 -1.76 5.24 0.57
N SER A 61 -1.78 6.50 0.96
CA SER A 61 -1.78 7.65 0.02
C SER A 61 -2.88 7.54 -1.04
N ILE A 62 -4.04 7.05 -0.64
CA ILE A 62 -5.23 6.88 -1.49
C ILE A 62 -6.23 7.97 -1.16
N GLY A 63 -6.84 8.56 -2.21
CA GLY A 63 -7.85 9.59 -2.03
C GLY A 63 -9.06 9.10 -1.22
N PRO A 64 -9.68 9.98 -0.39
CA PRO A 64 -10.79 9.61 0.50
C PRO A 64 -11.98 8.96 -0.22
N GLN A 65 -12.28 9.39 -1.45
CA GLN A 65 -13.40 8.84 -2.23
C GLN A 65 -13.12 7.39 -2.68
N THR A 66 -11.91 7.11 -3.14
CA THR A 66 -11.49 5.76 -3.56
C THR A 66 -11.52 4.81 -2.37
N LEU A 67 -11.00 5.25 -1.23
CA LEU A 67 -11.01 4.43 -0.02
C LEU A 67 -12.43 4.23 0.51
N ASN A 68 -13.28 5.26 0.48
CA ASN A 68 -14.69 5.12 0.88
C ASN A 68 -15.42 4.07 0.04
N SER A 69 -15.16 4.02 -1.26
CA SER A 69 -15.72 2.99 -2.15
C SER A 69 -15.24 1.59 -1.77
N ALA A 70 -13.96 1.42 -1.44
CA ALA A 70 -13.41 0.16 -0.96
C ALA A 70 -14.04 -0.28 0.37
N PHE A 71 -14.21 0.64 1.31
CA PHE A 71 -14.85 0.37 2.61
C PHE A 71 -16.32 -0.07 2.44
N LYS A 72 -17.07 0.58 1.56
CA LYS A 72 -18.44 0.16 1.24
C LYS A 72 -18.49 -1.27 0.70
N LEU A 73 -17.54 -1.64 -0.16
CA LEU A 73 -17.43 -3.00 -0.68
C LEU A 73 -17.05 -4.00 0.42
N LEU A 74 -16.11 -3.65 1.29
CA LEU A 74 -15.71 -4.51 2.41
C LEU A 74 -16.85 -4.75 3.39
N VAL A 75 -17.64 -3.73 3.69
CA VAL A 75 -18.86 -3.86 4.50
C VAL A 75 -19.89 -4.74 3.80
N LYS A 76 -20.13 -4.51 2.51
CA LYS A 76 -21.08 -5.29 1.69
C LYS A 76 -20.68 -6.76 1.60
N LYS A 77 -19.39 -7.05 1.49
CA LYS A 77 -18.84 -8.42 1.51
C LYS A 77 -18.87 -9.05 2.91
N GLY A 78 -19.19 -8.28 3.94
CA GLY A 78 -19.23 -8.73 5.32
C GLY A 78 -17.84 -8.95 5.93
N PHE A 79 -16.77 -8.35 5.40
CA PHE A 79 -15.40 -8.52 5.90
C PHE A 79 -15.07 -7.55 7.03
N ILE A 80 -15.68 -6.39 7.05
CA ILE A 80 -15.54 -5.41 8.12
C ILE A 80 -16.92 -4.94 8.62
N ARG A 81 -16.93 -4.45 9.84
CA ARG A 81 -18.02 -3.65 10.38
C ARG A 81 -17.49 -2.31 10.87
N LEU A 82 -18.32 -1.30 10.85
CA LEU A 82 -17.99 0.04 11.32
C LEU A 82 -18.73 0.28 12.64
N GLU A 83 -17.99 0.71 13.65
CA GLU A 83 -18.52 1.08 14.95
C GLU A 83 -18.15 2.53 15.27
N PRO A 84 -19.06 3.33 15.88
CA PRO A 84 -18.71 4.67 16.35
C PRO A 84 -17.70 4.56 17.51
N PHE A 85 -16.82 5.55 17.65
CA PHE A 85 -16.02 5.70 18.86
C PHE A 85 -16.94 6.09 20.02
N GLU A 86 -16.64 5.59 21.23
CA GLU A 86 -17.46 5.82 22.43
C GLU A 86 -17.72 7.30 22.70
N ASN A 87 -16.79 8.19 22.36
CA ASN A 87 -16.85 9.62 22.62
C ASN A 87 -17.08 10.48 21.36
N ASP A 88 -17.14 9.89 20.17
CA ASP A 88 -17.35 10.62 18.92
C ASP A 88 -18.11 9.76 17.90
N GLN A 89 -19.38 10.04 17.74
CA GLN A 89 -20.24 9.33 16.78
C GLN A 89 -19.94 9.70 15.31
N ARG A 90 -19.13 10.73 15.05
CA ARG A 90 -18.76 11.14 13.70
C ARG A 90 -17.59 10.30 13.17
N SER A 91 -16.72 9.84 14.04
CA SER A 91 -15.61 8.98 13.70
C SER A 91 -15.99 7.52 13.91
N LYS A 92 -15.73 6.68 12.92
CA LYS A 92 -16.02 5.24 12.99
C LYS A 92 -14.72 4.46 12.93
N ARG A 93 -14.62 3.44 13.76
CA ARG A 93 -13.55 2.45 13.67
C ARG A 93 -13.98 1.26 12.83
N ALA A 94 -13.07 0.78 12.02
CA ALA A 94 -13.26 -0.44 11.25
C ALA A 94 -12.76 -1.63 12.07
N LEU A 95 -13.55 -2.68 12.12
CA LEU A 95 -13.22 -3.94 12.78
C LEU A 95 -13.43 -5.09 11.83
N LEU A 96 -12.55 -6.07 11.88
CA LEU A 96 -12.75 -7.32 11.15
C LEU A 96 -13.93 -8.08 11.71
N THR A 97 -14.72 -8.68 10.83
CA THR A 97 -15.72 -9.67 11.17
C THR A 97 -15.08 -11.07 11.18
N PRO A 98 -15.74 -12.11 11.72
CA PRO A 98 -15.26 -13.49 11.54
C PRO A 98 -15.04 -13.89 10.08
N GLN A 99 -15.85 -13.36 9.16
CA GLN A 99 -15.70 -13.57 7.72
C GLN A 99 -14.47 -12.82 7.17
N GLY A 100 -14.19 -11.61 7.68
CA GLY A 100 -12.97 -10.86 7.36
C GLY A 100 -11.72 -11.56 7.86
N GLU A 101 -11.75 -12.13 9.04
CA GLU A 101 -10.65 -12.96 9.58
C GLU A 101 -10.38 -14.19 8.71
N ARG A 102 -11.43 -14.87 8.24
CA ARG A 102 -11.27 -15.97 7.28
C ARG A 102 -10.69 -15.51 5.97
N CYS A 103 -11.13 -14.38 5.43
CA CYS A 103 -10.57 -13.79 4.22
C CYS A 103 -9.07 -13.50 4.36
N LEU A 104 -8.66 -12.94 5.51
CA LEU A 104 -7.24 -12.74 5.83
C LEU A 104 -6.47 -14.06 5.82
N THR A 105 -6.95 -15.05 6.54
CA THR A 105 -6.24 -16.33 6.70
C THR A 105 -6.15 -17.11 5.38
N GLU A 106 -7.25 -17.17 4.63
CA GLU A 106 -7.35 -18.03 3.45
C GLU A 106 -6.85 -17.37 2.16
N ARG A 107 -6.88 -16.03 2.05
CA ARG A 107 -6.57 -15.33 0.81
C ARG A 107 -5.42 -14.35 0.94
N ILE A 108 -5.40 -13.53 2.00
CA ILE A 108 -4.43 -12.45 2.14
C ILE A 108 -3.09 -12.98 2.65
N LEU A 109 -3.07 -13.80 3.70
CA LEU A 109 -1.83 -14.35 4.23
C LEU A 109 -1.06 -15.21 3.20
N PRO A 110 -1.69 -16.04 2.34
CA PRO A 110 -0.97 -16.68 1.25
C PRO A 110 -0.32 -15.70 0.29
N ALA A 111 -1.00 -14.59 -0.07
CA ALA A 111 -0.43 -13.57 -0.93
C ALA A 111 0.75 -12.83 -0.27
N LEU A 112 0.64 -12.48 1.01
CA LEU A 112 1.73 -11.87 1.78
C LEU A 112 2.94 -12.80 1.90
N ARG A 113 2.74 -14.11 1.94
CA ARG A 113 3.87 -15.07 1.88
C ARG A 113 4.60 -15.05 0.54
N LEU A 114 3.92 -14.82 -0.56
CA LEU A 114 4.58 -14.63 -1.86
C LEU A 114 5.42 -13.35 -1.88
N GLU A 115 4.90 -12.28 -1.30
CA GLU A 115 5.64 -11.03 -1.10
C GLU A 115 6.90 -11.26 -0.24
N GLU A 116 6.77 -11.96 0.88
CA GLU A 116 7.89 -12.31 1.75
C GLU A 116 8.95 -13.16 1.02
N GLN A 117 8.52 -14.14 0.25
CA GLN A 117 9.44 -14.96 -0.56
C GLN A 117 10.21 -14.11 -1.58
N ALA A 118 9.53 -13.17 -2.24
CA ALA A 118 10.18 -12.24 -3.16
C ALA A 118 11.17 -11.33 -2.42
N TRP A 119 10.81 -10.83 -1.24
CA TRP A 119 11.70 -10.05 -0.38
C TRP A 119 12.95 -10.84 0.03
N LEU A 120 12.79 -12.10 0.42
CA LEU A 120 13.89 -12.99 0.81
C LEU A 120 14.79 -13.42 -0.36
N SER A 121 14.39 -13.16 -1.61
CA SER A 121 15.25 -13.35 -2.78
C SER A 121 16.32 -12.27 -2.93
N LEU A 122 16.15 -11.14 -2.25
CA LEU A 122 17.14 -10.07 -2.19
C LEU A 122 18.23 -10.40 -1.18
N THR A 123 19.45 -9.95 -1.45
CA THR A 123 20.54 -10.01 -0.46
C THR A 123 20.27 -9.09 0.73
N GLU A 124 20.91 -9.35 1.87
CA GLU A 124 20.79 -8.48 3.06
C GLU A 124 21.16 -7.02 2.76
N GLU A 125 22.16 -6.78 1.91
CA GLU A 125 22.54 -5.44 1.48
C GLU A 125 21.45 -4.76 0.66
N GLU A 126 20.82 -5.49 -0.28
CA GLU A 126 19.70 -4.99 -1.08
C GLU A 126 18.48 -4.70 -0.21
N GLN A 127 18.14 -5.58 0.72
CA GLN A 127 17.05 -5.40 1.70
C GLN A 127 17.26 -4.15 2.57
N ALA A 128 18.48 -3.89 2.99
CA ALA A 128 18.82 -2.69 3.77
C ALA A 128 18.83 -1.42 2.90
N THR A 129 19.25 -1.55 1.65
CA THR A 129 19.44 -0.42 0.74
C THR A 129 18.13 0.08 0.14
N LEU A 130 17.25 -0.82 -0.29
CA LEU A 130 16.03 -0.49 -1.01
C LEU A 130 15.12 0.49 -0.23
N PRO A 131 14.69 0.22 1.01
CA PRO A 131 13.86 1.15 1.76
C PRO A 131 14.60 2.47 2.07
N ARG A 132 15.90 2.42 2.34
CA ARG A 132 16.72 3.60 2.64
C ARG A 132 16.80 4.57 1.46
N ILE A 133 17.09 4.08 0.25
CA ILE A 133 17.18 4.95 -0.94
C ILE A 133 15.81 5.41 -1.42
N THR A 134 14.78 4.57 -1.31
CA THR A 134 13.39 4.94 -1.62
C THR A 134 12.93 6.07 -0.73
N HIS A 135 13.16 5.97 0.58
CA HIS A 135 12.83 7.04 1.54
C HIS A 135 13.61 8.33 1.27
N LYS A 136 14.91 8.22 0.99
CA LYS A 136 15.76 9.37 0.64
C LYS A 136 15.24 10.12 -0.59
N PHE A 137 14.88 9.38 -1.63
CA PHE A 137 14.36 9.96 -2.87
C PHE A 137 12.98 10.62 -2.65
N SER A 138 12.07 9.94 -1.96
CA SER A 138 10.74 10.46 -1.63
C SER A 138 10.83 11.75 -0.81
N THR A 139 11.74 11.80 0.17
CA THR A 139 11.98 13.00 0.98
C THR A 139 12.53 14.15 0.15
N ALA A 140 13.47 13.89 -0.75
CA ALA A 140 14.03 14.91 -1.65
C ALA A 140 12.97 15.48 -2.59
N LEU A 141 12.13 14.60 -3.17
CA LEU A 141 11.05 15.02 -4.05
C LEU A 141 9.99 15.86 -3.30
N ARG A 142 9.62 15.45 -2.08
CA ARG A 142 8.68 16.22 -1.25
C ARG A 142 9.20 17.63 -0.96
N ARG A 143 10.46 17.77 -0.55
CA ARG A 143 11.09 19.08 -0.31
C ARG A 143 11.09 19.95 -1.57
N ALA A 144 11.32 19.36 -2.75
CA ALA A 144 11.27 20.09 -4.00
C ALA A 144 9.85 20.58 -4.35
N LEU A 145 8.82 19.82 -3.98
CA LEU A 145 7.42 20.22 -4.14
C LEU A 145 7.06 21.35 -3.16
N ASP A 146 7.39 21.22 -1.88
CA ASP A 146 7.12 22.22 -0.84
C ASP A 146 7.81 23.57 -1.14
N GLY A 147 8.99 23.55 -1.77
CA GLY A 147 9.71 24.76 -2.20
C GLY A 147 9.09 25.49 -3.39
N ARG A 148 8.08 24.95 -4.04
CA ARG A 148 7.36 25.60 -5.16
C ARG A 148 6.17 26.44 -4.70
N ASP A 149 5.71 26.24 -3.47
CA ASP A 149 4.54 26.95 -2.89
C ASP A 149 4.96 28.24 -2.14
N ASN A 150 6.26 28.61 -2.18
CA ASN A 150 6.85 29.87 -1.74
C ASN A 150 7.35 30.66 -2.96
#